data_0506d8c7400565f278f639fe030344b6
#
_entry.id   0506d8c7400565f278f639fe030344b6
#
_cell.length_a   1.000
_cell.length_b   1.000
_cell.length_c   1.000
_cell.angle_alpha   90.00
_cell.angle_beta   90.00
_cell.angle_gamma   90.00
#
_symmetry.space_group_name_H-M   'P 1'
#
loop_
_entity.id
_entity.type
_entity.pdbx_description
1 polymer ?
#
loop_
_entity_poly.entity_id
_entity_poly.type
_entity_poly.pdbx_seq_one_letter_code
_entity_poly.pdbx_strand_id
1 'polypeptide(L)'
;MITLVTIFIVSIFILLMPKILRFFGLHPEYYGKSHSLPGKKALIIATNQAELNKPGKTGGKATGAFLSEITVAYYDFLDASMQVDVASIKGGKVPIEPQSLSYFIKTTA
;
A
#
# COMPACT_ATOMS: atom_id res chain seq x y z
N MET A 1 -6.64 29.26 25.99
CA MET A 1 -6.05 29.76 24.70
C MET A 1 -4.89 28.90 24.23
N ILE A 2 -3.87 28.67 25.04
CA ILE A 2 -2.69 27.84 24.67
C ILE A 2 -3.13 26.42 24.26
N THR A 3 -4.04 25.80 25.00
CA THR A 3 -4.53 24.44 24.70
C THR A 3 -5.23 24.34 23.34
N LEU A 4 -6.04 25.34 22.97
CA LEU A 4 -6.71 25.38 21.66
C LEU A 4 -5.72 25.56 20.52
N VAL A 5 -4.71 26.40 20.69
CA VAL A 5 -3.64 26.59 19.69
C VAL A 5 -2.84 25.30 19.51
N THR A 6 -2.52 24.63 20.61
CA THR A 6 -1.80 23.34 20.55
C THR A 6 -2.61 22.28 19.81
N ILE A 7 -3.90 22.15 20.11
CA ILE A 7 -4.80 21.20 19.42
C ILE A 7 -4.84 21.52 17.91
N PHE A 8 -4.95 22.80 17.56
CA PHE A 8 -5.00 23.22 16.16
C PHE A 8 -3.71 22.88 15.41
N ILE A 9 -2.54 23.16 16.00
CA ILE A 9 -1.24 22.83 15.41
C ILE A 9 -1.08 21.32 15.23
N VAL A 10 -1.43 20.52 16.24
CA VAL A 10 -1.35 19.05 16.16
C VAL A 10 -2.29 18.52 15.08
N SER A 11 -3.50 19.06 14.96
CA SER A 11 -4.45 18.66 13.93
C SER A 11 -3.92 18.95 12.52
N ILE A 12 -3.34 20.12 12.29
CA ILE A 12 -2.71 20.48 11.03
C ILE A 12 -1.56 19.51 10.72
N PHE A 13 -0.71 19.21 11.71
CA PHE A 13 0.41 18.31 11.53
C PHE A 13 -0.06 16.90 11.15
N ILE A 14 -1.11 16.38 11.79
CA ILE A 14 -1.71 15.09 11.44
C ILE A 14 -2.25 15.10 10.01
N LEU A 15 -2.97 16.15 9.61
CA LEU A 15 -3.52 16.27 8.26
C LEU A 15 -2.43 16.39 7.18
N LEU A 16 -1.31 17.02 7.49
CA LEU A 16 -0.20 17.18 6.57
C LEU A 16 0.77 15.98 6.55
N MET A 17 0.67 15.08 7.53
CA MET A 17 1.60 13.97 7.68
C MET A 17 1.78 13.13 6.40
N PRO A 18 0.74 12.75 5.64
CA PRO A 18 0.93 12.01 4.40
C PRO A 18 1.78 12.77 3.36
N LYS A 19 1.61 14.07 3.27
CA LYS A 19 2.42 14.92 2.37
C LYS A 19 3.87 15.02 2.84
N ILE A 20 4.07 15.15 4.14
CA ILE A 20 5.41 15.19 4.76
C ILE A 20 6.14 13.88 4.50
N LEU A 21 5.49 12.73 4.73
CA LEU A 21 6.08 11.43 4.49
C LEU A 21 6.43 11.22 3.02
N ARG A 22 5.60 11.69 2.09
CA ARG A 22 5.91 11.65 0.65
C ARG A 22 7.10 12.51 0.30
N PHE A 23 7.21 13.69 0.87
CA PHE A 23 8.37 14.55 0.69
C PHE A 23 9.67 13.86 1.14
N PHE A 24 9.63 13.05 2.20
CA PHE A 24 10.74 12.24 2.67
C PHE A 24 10.92 10.89 1.95
N GLY A 25 10.19 10.66 0.85
CA GLY A 25 10.39 9.52 -0.03
C GLY A 25 9.42 8.35 0.16
N LEU A 26 8.35 8.50 0.94
CA LEU A 26 7.29 7.50 0.97
C LEU A 26 6.51 7.56 -0.35
N HIS A 27 6.48 6.45 -1.08
CA HIS A 27 5.83 6.32 -2.39
C HIS A 27 6.31 7.40 -3.39
N PRO A 28 7.59 7.40 -3.79
CA PRO A 28 8.12 8.37 -4.73
C PRO A 28 7.38 8.26 -6.07
N GLU A 29 7.07 9.40 -6.66
CA GLU A 29 6.46 9.44 -7.99
C GLU A 29 7.48 9.09 -9.08
N TYR A 30 7.00 8.38 -10.09
CA TYR A 30 7.81 8.06 -11.27
C TYR A 30 7.59 9.11 -12.36
N TYR A 31 8.67 9.79 -12.72
CA TYR A 31 8.67 10.82 -13.78
C TYR A 31 9.26 10.33 -15.12
N GLY A 32 9.43 9.03 -15.26
CA GLY A 32 9.94 8.43 -16.49
C GLY A 32 8.91 8.34 -17.60
N LYS A 33 9.25 7.66 -18.67
CA LYS A 33 8.35 7.44 -19.82
C LYS A 33 7.21 6.51 -19.40
N SER A 34 5.99 6.88 -19.76
CA SER A 34 4.86 5.95 -19.72
C SER A 34 4.89 5.03 -20.93
N HIS A 35 4.47 3.79 -20.75
CA HIS A 35 4.37 2.79 -21.80
C HIS A 35 2.92 2.36 -21.96
N SER A 36 2.51 2.09 -23.19
CA SER A 36 1.22 1.48 -23.49
C SER A 36 1.45 0.08 -24.04
N LEU A 37 0.86 -0.92 -23.41
CA LEU A 37 1.05 -2.34 -23.71
C LEU A 37 -0.32 -3.03 -23.90
N PRO A 38 -1.14 -2.57 -24.88
CA PRO A 38 -2.47 -3.14 -25.09
C PRO A 38 -2.37 -4.62 -25.49
N GLY A 39 -3.28 -5.44 -25.01
CA GLY A 39 -3.30 -6.88 -25.25
C GLY A 39 -2.28 -7.69 -24.45
N LYS A 40 -1.44 -7.03 -23.65
CA LYS A 40 -0.56 -7.71 -22.69
C LYS A 40 -1.27 -7.99 -21.38
N LYS A 41 -0.81 -8.99 -20.66
CA LYS A 41 -1.37 -9.42 -19.37
C LYS A 41 -0.30 -9.33 -18.30
N ALA A 42 -0.71 -8.93 -17.10
CA ALA A 42 0.11 -8.95 -15.90
C ALA A 42 -0.56 -9.83 -14.85
N LEU A 43 0.22 -10.56 -14.07
CA LEU A 43 -0.23 -11.35 -12.94
C LEU A 43 0.54 -10.90 -11.71
N ILE A 44 -0.19 -10.44 -10.71
CA ILE A 44 0.35 -10.14 -9.38
C ILE A 44 0.09 -11.36 -8.49
N ILE A 45 1.15 -11.96 -7.96
CA ILE A 45 1.05 -13.10 -7.06
C ILE A 45 1.34 -12.64 -5.64
N ALA A 46 0.39 -12.86 -4.73
CA ALA A 46 0.49 -12.48 -3.34
C ALA A 46 0.50 -13.70 -2.41
N THR A 47 0.96 -13.48 -1.19
CA THR A 47 0.97 -14.51 -0.14
C THR A 47 -0.43 -14.74 0.45
N ASN A 48 -0.66 -15.93 1.01
CA ASN A 48 -1.78 -16.18 1.92
C ASN A 48 -1.37 -16.12 3.39
N GLN A 49 -0.12 -15.73 3.69
CA GLN A 49 0.36 -15.66 5.08
C GLN A 49 -0.34 -14.51 5.81
N ALA A 50 -1.17 -14.83 6.80
CA ALA A 50 -1.96 -13.89 7.59
C ALA A 50 -1.41 -13.63 8.98
N GLU A 51 -0.42 -14.41 9.42
CA GLU A 51 0.21 -14.29 10.74
C GLU A 51 1.74 -14.24 10.62
N LEU A 52 2.35 -13.29 11.32
CA LEU A 52 3.80 -13.20 11.45
C LEU A 52 4.24 -14.06 12.62
N ASN A 53 4.51 -15.32 12.35
CA ASN A 53 4.87 -16.32 13.34
C ASN A 53 6.40 -16.44 13.51
N LYS A 54 6.84 -16.66 14.74
CA LYS A 54 8.20 -17.16 14.99
C LYS A 54 8.32 -18.60 14.48
N PRO A 55 9.51 -19.07 14.08
CA PRO A 55 9.71 -20.44 13.63
C PRO A 55 9.13 -21.46 14.61
N GLY A 56 8.30 -22.38 14.11
CA GLY A 56 7.64 -23.40 14.91
C GLY A 56 6.53 -22.93 15.86
N LYS A 57 6.09 -21.66 15.76
CA LYS A 57 5.02 -21.08 16.57
C LYS A 57 3.83 -20.68 15.68
N THR A 58 2.67 -20.52 16.32
CA THR A 58 1.42 -20.03 15.72
C THR A 58 0.84 -18.88 16.55
N GLY A 59 -0.20 -18.21 16.06
CA GLY A 59 -0.87 -17.15 16.79
C GLY A 59 -0.08 -15.84 16.83
N GLY A 60 0.79 -15.61 15.87
CA GLY A 60 1.56 -14.39 15.75
C GLY A 60 0.72 -13.16 15.37
N LYS A 61 1.37 -12.01 15.27
CA LYS A 61 0.75 -10.75 14.88
C LYS A 61 0.13 -10.85 13.48
N ALA A 62 -1.05 -10.26 13.30
CA ALA A 62 -1.67 -10.15 11.98
C ALA A 62 -0.73 -9.47 10.98
N THR A 63 -0.62 -10.05 9.80
CA THR A 63 0.21 -9.56 8.69
C THR A 63 -0.45 -9.89 7.35
N GLY A 64 0.23 -9.61 6.28
CA GLY A 64 -0.20 -9.89 4.92
C GLY A 64 0.64 -9.12 3.92
N ALA A 65 0.14 -9.00 2.70
CA ALA A 65 0.75 -8.13 1.71
C ALA A 65 0.59 -6.66 2.10
N PHE A 66 1.60 -5.85 1.86
CA PHE A 66 1.51 -4.41 2.07
C PHE A 66 0.62 -3.81 0.96
N LEU A 67 -0.45 -3.11 1.33
CA LEU A 67 -1.50 -2.71 0.39
C LEU A 67 -0.94 -1.95 -0.82
N SER A 68 -0.05 -0.97 -0.62
CA SER A 68 0.49 -0.16 -1.69
C SER A 68 1.42 -0.93 -2.65
N GLU A 69 2.05 -2.00 -2.21
CA GLU A 69 2.84 -2.86 -3.10
C GLU A 69 1.96 -3.57 -4.15
N ILE A 70 0.72 -3.86 -3.80
CA ILE A 70 -0.25 -4.44 -4.74
C ILE A 70 -0.93 -3.33 -5.55
N THR A 71 -1.46 -2.31 -4.89
CA THR A 71 -2.30 -1.30 -5.56
C THR A 71 -1.53 -0.43 -6.54
N VAL A 72 -0.32 0.00 -6.20
CA VAL A 72 0.52 0.79 -7.11
C VAL A 72 0.84 -0.01 -8.37
N ALA A 73 1.32 -1.24 -8.23
CA ALA A 73 1.61 -2.10 -9.38
C ALA A 73 0.35 -2.40 -10.20
N TYR A 74 -0.76 -2.68 -9.55
CA TYR A 74 -2.04 -2.96 -10.21
C TYR A 74 -2.48 -1.80 -11.10
N TYR A 75 -2.50 -0.59 -10.56
CA TYR A 75 -2.92 0.59 -11.31
C TYR A 75 -1.91 1.02 -12.36
N ASP A 76 -0.60 0.87 -12.13
CA ASP A 76 0.43 1.13 -13.14
C ASP A 76 0.26 0.22 -14.36
N PHE A 77 -0.05 -1.06 -14.16
CA PHE A 77 -0.36 -1.98 -15.25
C PHE A 77 -1.65 -1.61 -15.97
N LEU A 78 -2.71 -1.22 -15.25
CA LEU A 78 -3.95 -0.73 -15.87
C LEU A 78 -3.71 0.54 -16.69
N ASP A 79 -2.93 1.49 -16.19
CA ASP A 79 -2.57 2.72 -16.89
C ASP A 79 -1.74 2.43 -18.15
N ALA A 80 -0.99 1.33 -18.16
CA ALA A 80 -0.32 0.82 -19.35
C ALA A 80 -1.24 0.05 -20.30
N SER A 81 -2.55 0.07 -20.10
CA SER A 81 -3.57 -0.63 -20.91
C SER A 81 -3.44 -2.16 -20.91
N MET A 82 -2.88 -2.72 -19.86
CA MET A 82 -2.76 -4.16 -19.67
C MET A 82 -4.00 -4.73 -18.96
N GLN A 83 -4.25 -6.02 -19.21
CA GLN A 83 -5.15 -6.81 -18.36
C GLN A 83 -4.38 -7.26 -17.13
N VAL A 84 -4.94 -7.04 -15.92
CA VAL A 84 -4.26 -7.38 -14.66
C VAL A 84 -5.10 -8.37 -13.87
N ASP A 85 -4.47 -9.46 -13.46
CA ASP A 85 -5.04 -10.43 -12.52
C ASP A 85 -4.24 -10.43 -11.21
N VAL A 86 -4.91 -10.69 -10.10
CA VAL A 86 -4.28 -10.88 -8.80
C VAL A 86 -4.59 -12.28 -8.30
N ALA A 87 -3.57 -13.02 -7.93
CA ALA A 87 -3.70 -14.37 -7.42
C ALA A 87 -2.96 -14.54 -6.09
N SER A 88 -3.39 -15.48 -5.30
CA SER A 88 -2.66 -15.93 -4.11
C SER A 88 -2.34 -17.42 -4.23
N ILE A 89 -1.28 -17.86 -3.53
CA ILE A 89 -0.72 -19.21 -3.67
C ILE A 89 -1.77 -20.29 -3.39
N LYS A 90 -2.63 -20.09 -2.39
CA LYS A 90 -3.70 -21.03 -2.00
C LYS A 90 -5.06 -20.66 -2.58
N GLY A 91 -5.14 -19.60 -3.38
CA GLY A 91 -6.41 -19.04 -3.84
C GLY A 91 -7.16 -18.26 -2.75
N GLY A 92 -8.27 -17.66 -3.13
CA GLY A 92 -9.13 -16.91 -2.23
C GLY A 92 -8.57 -15.54 -1.83
N LYS A 93 -8.97 -15.06 -0.68
CA LYS A 93 -8.66 -13.70 -0.21
C LYS A 93 -7.17 -13.54 0.14
N VAL A 94 -6.56 -12.47 -0.35
CA VAL A 94 -5.21 -12.06 0.03
C VAL A 94 -5.26 -11.33 1.37
N PRO A 95 -4.56 -11.78 2.41
CA PRO A 95 -4.42 -11.03 3.65
C PRO A 95 -3.64 -9.74 3.42
N ILE A 96 -4.10 -8.65 4.04
CA ILE A 96 -3.46 -7.34 3.97
C ILE A 96 -2.85 -6.99 5.31
N GLU A 97 -1.61 -6.48 5.30
CA GLU A 97 -0.95 -5.98 6.51
C GLU A 97 -1.77 -4.81 7.09
N PRO A 98 -2.27 -4.92 8.35
CA PRO A 98 -3.15 -3.91 8.92
C PRO A 98 -2.55 -2.50 8.95
N GLN A 99 -1.24 -2.37 9.18
CA GLN A 99 -0.57 -1.07 9.21
C GLN A 99 -0.56 -0.38 7.83
N SER A 100 -0.60 -1.15 6.73
CA SER A 100 -0.65 -0.61 5.37
C SER A 100 -1.97 0.09 5.04
N LEU A 101 -2.99 -0.10 5.85
CA LEU A 101 -4.27 0.60 5.75
C LEU A 101 -4.29 1.94 6.48
N SER A 102 -3.21 2.29 7.18
CA SER A 102 -3.12 3.55 7.94
C SER A 102 -3.24 4.76 7.03
N TYR A 103 -3.99 5.76 7.49
CA TYR A 103 -4.11 7.06 6.82
C TYR A 103 -2.76 7.68 6.45
N PHE A 104 -1.75 7.56 7.33
CA PHE A 104 -0.45 8.21 7.15
C PHE A 104 0.37 7.64 6.00
N ILE A 105 0.15 6.39 5.63
CA ILE A 105 0.94 5.66 4.63
C ILE A 105 0.12 5.25 3.41
N LYS A 106 -1.14 5.65 3.30
CA LYS A 106 -1.95 5.42 2.09
C LYS A 106 -1.38 6.14 0.88
N THR A 107 -1.44 5.47 -0.25
CA THR A 107 -1.21 6.11 -1.56
C THR A 107 -2.45 6.87 -2.01
N THR A 108 -2.31 7.64 -3.08
CA THR A 108 -3.43 8.27 -3.80
C THR A 108 -4.06 7.34 -4.84
N ALA A 109 -3.51 6.16 -5.02
CA ALA A 109 -4.04 5.15 -5.93
C ALA A 109 -5.15 4.33 -5.27
#